data_9222107f902862b80154c2886b29f4d1
#
_entry.id   9222107f902862b80154c2886b29f4d1
#
_cell.length_a   1.000
_cell.length_b   1.000
_cell.length_c   1.000
_cell.angle_alpha   90.00
_cell.angle_beta   90.00
_cell.angle_gamma   90.00
#
_symmetry.space_group_name_H-M   'P 1'
#
loop_
_entity.id
_entity.type
_entity.pdbx_description
1 polymer ?
#
loop_
_entity_poly.entity_id
_entity_poly.type
_entity_poly.pdbx_seq_one_letter_code
_entity_poly.pdbx_strand_id
1 'polypeptide(L)'
;MDDKNDYHVGSYSPNGTDAEKGPPIYTSEAPAVPTEIFLTGDSVYAKIQRAVFQFGVEPRGIERVPEDERTDTNLMKVGTMWFSANMVVSSFAIGALAIPVFSLGFVDSLLTIFFINCLAITPVAFFSTFGPRFGLRQMVLSRYFFGFHGVKIIACFNVLACVGWSAVNVIVGAQLINAVNTNVPGYAGIIIIAAATWIVTVFGYKVVHVYEFWSWIPSLIIFLIVLGEFAHSGKFRNLPMNSGSTEAGSVLSFAASVFGFGTGWTSYAADYTVYQPVSVSRVKTFAWTWGGLILPLCFTEMLGLAVATATLDPVDTSYADGYNQSGIGGLLAAVLFPPLGRFGQFCLVILALSIIANNCPNIYSVTFSLQLLGRWTQAVPRFIWTFVGTLVYCAIAIPGYSHFAQVLEDFMLLIGYWLAIYEGISLTEHFIFKQRKYDITIWNSPGLLPPGIAAVFAFCFGIFGAVMGMSQAWFIGPIGKRIGDPKYGGDVGFELAFAFSAVSFAVFRSLEKKQFGR
;
A
#
# COMPACT_ATOMS: atom_id res chain seq x y z
N MET A 1 -14.79 -29.14 9.55
CA MET A 1 -15.98 -28.33 9.28
C MET A 1 -15.83 -27.81 7.87
N ASP A 2 -16.49 -28.45 6.91
CA ASP A 2 -16.37 -28.16 5.47
C ASP A 2 -17.12 -26.89 5.11
N ASP A 3 -16.38 -25.82 4.83
CA ASP A 3 -16.90 -24.52 4.43
C ASP A 3 -17.01 -24.44 2.89
N LYS A 4 -17.86 -25.31 2.31
CA LYS A 4 -18.03 -25.42 0.85
C LYS A 4 -19.15 -24.58 0.24
N ASN A 5 -19.92 -23.77 1.03
CA ASN A 5 -21.23 -23.30 0.54
C ASN A 5 -21.53 -21.80 0.67
N ASP A 6 -20.56 -20.87 0.57
CA ASP A 6 -20.88 -19.45 0.77
C ASP A 6 -20.93 -18.57 -0.48
N TYR A 7 -20.82 -19.13 -1.70
CA TYR A 7 -21.06 -18.34 -2.91
C TYR A 7 -21.82 -19.17 -3.94
N HIS A 8 -23.12 -18.89 -4.07
CA HIS A 8 -23.92 -19.41 -5.18
C HIS A 8 -23.43 -18.78 -6.49
N VAL A 9 -22.75 -19.56 -7.31
CA VAL A 9 -22.58 -19.28 -8.73
C VAL A 9 -23.91 -19.70 -9.37
N GLY A 10 -24.81 -18.74 -9.59
CA GLY A 10 -26.04 -18.95 -10.35
C GLY A 10 -25.70 -19.14 -11.81
N SER A 11 -25.64 -20.39 -12.29
CA SER A 11 -25.68 -20.69 -13.72
C SER A 11 -27.11 -20.44 -14.22
N TYR A 12 -27.32 -19.42 -15.02
CA TYR A 12 -28.58 -19.16 -15.70
C TYR A 12 -28.67 -20.09 -16.91
N SER A 13 -29.59 -21.07 -16.87
CA SER A 13 -29.96 -21.90 -18.01
C SER A 13 -31.08 -21.19 -18.80
N PRO A 14 -30.95 -20.98 -20.11
CA PRO A 14 -31.99 -20.31 -20.90
C PRO A 14 -32.97 -21.35 -21.47
N ASN A 15 -33.88 -21.85 -20.68
CA ASN A 15 -35.05 -22.55 -21.22
C ASN A 15 -36.25 -22.40 -20.27
N GLY A 16 -37.13 -21.47 -20.61
CA GLY A 16 -38.42 -21.27 -19.95
C GLY A 16 -39.19 -20.17 -20.67
N THR A 17 -40.08 -20.60 -21.55
CA THR A 17 -41.09 -19.77 -22.21
C THR A 17 -42.05 -19.23 -21.18
N ASP A 18 -42.05 -17.89 -20.93
CA ASP A 18 -43.27 -17.15 -20.66
C ASP A 18 -42.98 -15.65 -20.80
N ALA A 19 -43.78 -15.00 -21.64
CA ALA A 19 -43.66 -13.62 -22.03
C ALA A 19 -44.33 -12.73 -20.99
N GLU A 20 -43.54 -12.11 -20.12
CA GLU A 20 -43.92 -10.89 -19.41
C GLU A 20 -42.91 -9.80 -19.73
N LYS A 21 -43.39 -8.67 -20.27
CA LYS A 21 -42.58 -7.55 -20.71
C LYS A 21 -41.90 -6.90 -19.50
N GLY A 22 -40.68 -7.33 -19.21
CA GLY A 22 -39.74 -6.63 -18.35
C GLY A 22 -39.23 -5.34 -19.01
N PRO A 23 -38.73 -4.36 -18.23
CA PRO A 23 -38.17 -3.13 -18.79
C PRO A 23 -37.01 -3.44 -19.74
N PRO A 24 -36.76 -2.55 -20.74
CA PRO A 24 -35.80 -2.81 -21.80
C PRO A 24 -34.43 -3.16 -21.23
N ILE A 25 -33.94 -4.33 -21.57
CA ILE A 25 -32.56 -4.76 -21.26
C ILE A 25 -31.65 -3.86 -22.10
N TYR A 26 -31.08 -2.83 -21.47
CA TYR A 26 -29.97 -2.09 -22.04
C TYR A 26 -28.74 -3.00 -22.04
N THR A 27 -28.59 -3.82 -23.06
CA THR A 27 -27.33 -4.47 -23.38
C THR A 27 -26.36 -3.44 -23.96
N SER A 28 -25.90 -2.50 -23.14
CA SER A 28 -24.68 -1.79 -23.43
C SER A 28 -23.56 -2.51 -22.68
N GLU A 29 -23.15 -3.65 -23.21
CA GLU A 29 -21.78 -4.10 -23.02
C GLU A 29 -20.91 -2.95 -23.56
N ALA A 30 -20.34 -2.16 -22.66
CA ALA A 30 -19.18 -1.38 -23.02
C ALA A 30 -18.10 -2.43 -23.30
N PRO A 31 -17.72 -2.68 -24.58
CA PRO A 31 -16.73 -3.70 -24.84
C PRO A 31 -15.49 -3.32 -24.05
N ALA A 32 -15.06 -4.19 -23.15
CA ALA A 32 -13.66 -4.20 -22.76
C ALA A 32 -12.90 -4.19 -24.09
N VAL A 33 -12.11 -3.15 -24.35
CA VAL A 33 -11.35 -3.10 -25.59
C VAL A 33 -10.36 -4.26 -25.46
N PRO A 34 -10.53 -5.37 -26.20
CA PRO A 34 -9.67 -6.52 -25.99
C PRO A 34 -8.25 -6.08 -26.32
N THR A 35 -7.31 -6.46 -25.48
CA THR A 35 -5.88 -6.25 -25.75
C THR A 35 -5.47 -6.79 -27.13
N GLU A 36 -6.19 -7.79 -27.65
CA GLU A 36 -6.02 -8.36 -29.00
C GLU A 36 -6.27 -7.36 -30.13
N ILE A 37 -7.16 -6.38 -30.00
CA ILE A 37 -7.45 -5.40 -31.07
C ILE A 37 -6.24 -4.50 -31.36
N PHE A 38 -5.41 -4.23 -30.35
CA PHE A 38 -4.20 -3.42 -30.54
C PHE A 38 -3.03 -4.20 -31.15
N LEU A 39 -3.04 -5.54 -31.06
CA LEU A 39 -1.97 -6.40 -31.57
C LEU A 39 -2.08 -6.66 -33.09
N THR A 40 -3.23 -6.45 -33.71
CA THR A 40 -3.51 -6.80 -35.11
C THR A 40 -3.30 -5.66 -36.10
N GLY A 41 -3.03 -4.44 -35.67
CA GLY A 41 -2.82 -3.29 -36.53
C GLY A 41 -1.40 -3.17 -37.12
N ASP A 42 -1.27 -2.51 -38.30
CA ASP A 42 0.03 -2.18 -38.92
C ASP A 42 0.63 -0.84 -38.47
N SER A 43 0.01 -0.18 -37.54
CA SER A 43 0.50 1.10 -37.01
C SER A 43 1.88 0.95 -36.33
N VAL A 44 2.67 2.02 -36.34
CA VAL A 44 3.96 2.08 -35.62
C VAL A 44 3.77 1.72 -34.15
N TYR A 45 2.66 2.17 -33.57
CA TYR A 45 2.28 1.88 -32.19
C TYR A 45 2.06 0.38 -31.95
N ALA A 46 1.32 -0.32 -32.83
CA ALA A 46 1.11 -1.76 -32.73
C ALA A 46 2.42 -2.56 -32.91
N LYS A 47 3.34 -2.08 -33.74
CA LYS A 47 4.67 -2.69 -33.90
C LYS A 47 5.51 -2.54 -32.64
N ILE A 48 5.51 -1.38 -32.01
CA ILE A 48 6.21 -1.15 -30.73
C ILE A 48 5.60 -2.03 -29.63
N GLN A 49 4.29 -2.11 -29.53
CA GLN A 49 3.63 -2.98 -28.54
C GLN A 49 4.02 -4.45 -28.73
N ARG A 50 3.96 -4.96 -29.97
CA ARG A 50 4.37 -6.35 -30.26
C ARG A 50 5.81 -6.61 -29.88
N ALA A 51 6.72 -5.70 -30.20
CA ALA A 51 8.13 -5.82 -29.82
C ALA A 51 8.28 -5.86 -28.29
N VAL A 52 7.63 -4.93 -27.57
CA VAL A 52 7.69 -4.85 -26.11
C VAL A 52 7.12 -6.12 -25.46
N PHE A 53 6.03 -6.68 -25.96
CA PHE A 53 5.45 -7.92 -25.45
C PHE A 53 6.30 -9.16 -25.74
N GLN A 54 7.06 -9.19 -26.85
CA GLN A 54 8.03 -10.25 -27.14
C GLN A 54 9.15 -10.29 -26.09
N PHE A 55 9.49 -9.17 -25.46
CA PHE A 55 10.42 -9.10 -24.34
C PHE A 55 9.81 -9.52 -22.99
N GLY A 56 8.58 -10.04 -22.96
CA GLY A 56 7.96 -10.60 -21.76
C GLY A 56 7.21 -9.57 -20.90
N VAL A 57 6.93 -8.38 -21.43
CA VAL A 57 6.11 -7.37 -20.74
C VAL A 57 4.67 -7.87 -20.65
N GLU A 58 4.08 -7.79 -19.46
CA GLU A 58 2.71 -8.25 -19.20
C GLU A 58 1.68 -7.42 -20.01
N PRO A 59 0.88 -8.05 -20.90
CA PRO A 59 -0.10 -7.35 -21.72
C PRO A 59 -1.41 -7.02 -20.97
N ARG A 60 -1.76 -7.81 -19.93
CA ARG A 60 -3.05 -7.72 -19.24
C ARG A 60 -3.16 -6.45 -18.39
N GLY A 61 -4.27 -5.74 -18.56
CA GLY A 61 -4.63 -4.56 -17.78
C GLY A 61 -5.62 -4.89 -16.65
N ILE A 62 -6.76 -4.20 -16.67
CA ILE A 62 -7.84 -4.30 -15.67
C ILE A 62 -8.85 -5.43 -15.94
N GLU A 63 -8.66 -6.21 -16.99
CA GLU A 63 -9.54 -7.30 -17.38
C GLU A 63 -9.52 -8.42 -16.33
N ARG A 64 -10.68 -9.10 -16.18
CA ARG A 64 -10.79 -10.26 -15.31
C ARG A 64 -9.87 -11.39 -15.79
N VAL A 65 -9.13 -12.00 -14.88
CA VAL A 65 -8.35 -13.21 -15.16
C VAL A 65 -9.30 -14.39 -15.28
N PRO A 66 -9.36 -15.09 -16.43
CA PRO A 66 -10.18 -16.30 -16.60
C PRO A 66 -9.77 -17.43 -15.64
N GLU A 67 -10.67 -18.34 -15.34
CA GLU A 67 -10.41 -19.39 -14.33
C GLU A 67 -9.35 -20.40 -14.76
N ASP A 68 -9.28 -20.69 -16.06
CA ASP A 68 -8.29 -21.57 -16.69
C ASP A 68 -6.85 -20.98 -16.64
N GLU A 69 -6.72 -19.67 -16.56
CA GLU A 69 -5.43 -18.99 -16.40
C GLU A 69 -4.98 -18.84 -14.94
N ARG A 70 -5.87 -19.12 -13.97
CA ARG A 70 -5.56 -19.04 -12.53
C ARG A 70 -4.89 -20.32 -12.05
N THR A 71 -3.64 -20.48 -12.35
CA THR A 71 -2.87 -21.71 -12.12
C THR A 71 -1.84 -21.63 -10.99
N ASP A 72 -1.64 -20.44 -10.38
CA ASP A 72 -0.65 -20.28 -9.32
C ASP A 72 -1.16 -20.80 -7.97
N THR A 73 -0.77 -22.02 -7.62
CA THR A 73 -1.15 -22.67 -6.36
C THR A 73 -0.17 -22.44 -5.22
N ASN A 74 0.96 -21.77 -5.49
CA ASN A 74 2.04 -21.61 -4.52
C ASN A 74 1.78 -20.42 -3.58
N LEU A 75 1.18 -20.71 -2.42
CA LEU A 75 0.91 -19.72 -1.37
C LEU A 75 2.18 -19.11 -0.75
N MET A 76 3.29 -19.85 -0.76
CA MET A 76 4.57 -19.32 -0.25
C MET A 76 5.01 -18.09 -1.05
N LYS A 77 4.73 -18.03 -2.36
CA LYS A 77 5.03 -16.84 -3.18
C LYS A 77 4.29 -15.59 -2.68
N VAL A 78 3.04 -15.74 -2.22
CA VAL A 78 2.29 -14.62 -1.64
C VAL A 78 2.94 -14.15 -0.35
N GLY A 79 3.25 -15.08 0.56
CA GLY A 79 3.91 -14.75 1.81
C GLY A 79 5.28 -14.11 1.61
N THR A 80 6.13 -14.67 0.71
CA THR A 80 7.47 -14.13 0.43
C THR A 80 7.41 -12.78 -0.28
N MET A 81 6.42 -12.55 -1.14
CA MET A 81 6.21 -11.25 -1.78
C MET A 81 5.94 -10.16 -0.73
N TRP A 82 4.98 -10.38 0.16
CA TRP A 82 4.67 -9.44 1.23
C TRP A 82 5.82 -9.27 2.22
N PHE A 83 6.53 -10.37 2.51
CA PHE A 83 7.72 -10.34 3.35
C PHE A 83 8.82 -9.48 2.72
N SER A 84 9.08 -9.65 1.43
CA SER A 84 10.08 -8.90 0.69
C SER A 84 9.75 -7.42 0.59
N ALA A 85 8.49 -7.10 0.28
CA ALA A 85 8.03 -5.72 0.16
C ALA A 85 8.15 -4.92 1.48
N ASN A 86 8.23 -5.61 2.63
CA ASN A 86 8.32 -4.97 3.94
C ASN A 86 9.64 -5.23 4.69
N MET A 87 10.52 -6.13 4.20
CA MET A 87 11.88 -6.33 4.71
C MET A 87 12.84 -5.30 4.10
N VAL A 88 12.53 -4.02 4.27
CA VAL A 88 13.16 -2.89 3.60
C VAL A 88 13.43 -1.73 4.55
N VAL A 89 14.27 -0.80 4.12
CA VAL A 89 14.67 0.35 4.95
C VAL A 89 13.51 1.33 5.18
N SER A 90 12.53 1.39 4.29
CA SER A 90 11.34 2.23 4.52
C SER A 90 10.56 1.79 5.75
N SER A 91 10.42 0.47 6.01
CA SER A 91 9.82 -0.04 7.24
C SER A 91 10.66 0.29 8.49
N PHE A 92 11.99 0.15 8.40
CA PHE A 92 12.91 0.59 9.45
C PHE A 92 12.74 2.08 9.75
N ALA A 93 12.55 2.92 8.74
CA ALA A 93 12.37 4.36 8.88
C ALA A 93 11.12 4.72 9.70
N ILE A 94 10.00 3.99 9.52
CA ILE A 94 8.77 4.21 10.30
C ILE A 94 9.03 4.02 11.79
N GLY A 95 9.66 2.92 12.18
CA GLY A 95 10.00 2.68 13.58
C GLY A 95 10.95 3.73 14.15
N ALA A 96 11.90 4.18 13.34
CA ALA A 96 12.85 5.21 13.74
C ALA A 96 12.18 6.57 14.04
N LEU A 97 11.01 6.89 13.46
CA LEU A 97 10.29 8.15 13.73
C LEU A 97 9.83 8.27 15.20
N ALA A 98 9.60 7.18 15.89
CA ALA A 98 9.08 7.18 17.27
C ALA A 98 9.87 8.09 18.22
N ILE A 99 11.19 8.16 18.04
CA ILE A 99 12.09 8.93 18.92
C ILE A 99 12.19 10.40 18.49
N PRO A 100 12.70 10.74 17.28
CA PRO A 100 12.94 12.13 16.91
C PRO A 100 11.66 12.93 16.61
N VAL A 101 10.58 12.28 16.18
CA VAL A 101 9.35 12.96 15.77
C VAL A 101 8.31 12.94 16.90
N PHE A 102 8.05 11.77 17.49
CA PHE A 102 6.98 11.60 18.46
C PHE A 102 7.46 11.65 19.93
N SER A 103 8.77 11.69 20.16
CA SER A 103 9.38 11.77 21.51
C SER A 103 8.88 10.68 22.48
N LEU A 104 8.62 9.48 21.96
CA LEU A 104 8.12 8.34 22.73
C LEU A 104 9.24 7.57 23.44
N GLY A 105 8.89 6.83 24.48
CA GLY A 105 9.76 5.84 25.09
C GLY A 105 9.87 4.56 24.22
N PHE A 106 10.77 3.64 24.64
CA PHE A 106 11.01 2.43 23.88
C PHE A 106 9.83 1.44 23.96
N VAL A 107 9.27 1.22 25.15
CA VAL A 107 8.25 0.18 25.38
C VAL A 107 6.90 0.57 24.76
N ASP A 108 6.47 1.81 24.95
CA ASP A 108 5.25 2.38 24.37
C ASP A 108 5.30 2.34 22.83
N SER A 109 6.45 2.72 22.24
CA SER A 109 6.64 2.62 20.79
C SER A 109 6.62 1.17 20.31
N LEU A 110 7.26 0.24 21.02
CA LEU A 110 7.30 -1.18 20.67
C LEU A 110 5.89 -1.80 20.70
N LEU A 111 5.11 -1.49 21.73
CA LEU A 111 3.73 -1.96 21.85
C LEU A 111 2.84 -1.36 20.76
N THR A 112 3.02 -0.06 20.47
CA THR A 112 2.30 0.62 19.38
C THR A 112 2.61 -0.05 18.03
N ILE A 113 3.88 -0.28 17.69
CA ILE A 113 4.28 -0.97 16.48
C ILE A 113 3.58 -2.33 16.36
N PHE A 114 3.64 -3.14 17.42
CA PHE A 114 3.09 -4.49 17.37
C PHE A 114 1.56 -4.50 17.17
N PHE A 115 0.83 -3.81 18.04
CA PHE A 115 -0.64 -3.87 18.00
C PHE A 115 -1.23 -3.15 16.79
N ILE A 116 -0.64 -2.01 16.41
CA ILE A 116 -1.15 -1.26 15.27
C ILE A 116 -0.84 -1.96 13.94
N ASN A 117 0.33 -2.58 13.79
CA ASN A 117 0.58 -3.40 12.59
C ASN A 117 -0.39 -4.58 12.51
N CYS A 118 -0.68 -5.28 13.62
CA CYS A 118 -1.70 -6.34 13.62
C CYS A 118 -3.07 -5.82 13.14
N LEU A 119 -3.47 -4.62 13.56
CA LEU A 119 -4.71 -3.98 13.10
C LEU A 119 -4.64 -3.62 11.61
N ALA A 120 -3.60 -2.89 11.20
CA ALA A 120 -3.44 -2.30 9.89
C ALA A 120 -3.35 -3.32 8.74
N ILE A 121 -2.68 -4.46 8.98
CA ILE A 121 -2.51 -5.49 7.94
C ILE A 121 -3.69 -6.47 7.85
N THR A 122 -4.60 -6.47 8.81
CA THR A 122 -5.76 -7.36 8.81
C THR A 122 -6.69 -7.10 7.61
N PRO A 123 -7.04 -5.85 7.25
CA PRO A 123 -7.75 -5.56 5.99
C PRO A 123 -6.99 -6.00 4.74
N VAL A 124 -5.66 -5.85 4.70
CA VAL A 124 -4.83 -6.30 3.58
C VAL A 124 -4.98 -7.81 3.38
N ALA A 125 -4.79 -8.58 4.46
CA ALA A 125 -4.94 -10.03 4.42
C ALA A 125 -6.37 -10.46 4.08
N PHE A 126 -7.37 -9.72 4.52
CA PHE A 126 -8.76 -9.97 4.20
C PHE A 126 -9.05 -9.77 2.70
N PHE A 127 -8.69 -8.62 2.14
CA PHE A 127 -8.94 -8.33 0.73
C PHE A 127 -8.06 -9.17 -0.21
N SER A 128 -6.89 -9.64 0.20
CA SER A 128 -6.09 -10.58 -0.59
C SER A 128 -6.86 -11.89 -0.90
N THR A 129 -7.81 -12.29 -0.03
CA THR A 129 -8.64 -13.50 -0.25
C THR A 129 -9.63 -13.34 -1.40
N PHE A 130 -9.83 -12.12 -1.91
CA PHE A 130 -10.77 -11.85 -3.00
C PHE A 130 -10.17 -12.13 -4.38
N GLY A 131 -8.86 -11.96 -4.56
CA GLY A 131 -8.18 -12.24 -5.82
C GLY A 131 -8.53 -13.60 -6.42
N PRO A 132 -8.34 -14.72 -5.69
CA PRO A 132 -8.69 -16.06 -6.17
C PRO A 132 -10.16 -16.25 -6.50
N ARG A 133 -11.05 -15.56 -5.78
CA ARG A 133 -12.50 -15.70 -5.94
C ARG A 133 -13.04 -14.96 -7.15
N PHE A 134 -12.59 -13.72 -7.33
CA PHE A 134 -13.12 -12.85 -8.37
C PHE A 134 -12.29 -12.87 -9.65
N GLY A 135 -10.98 -13.12 -9.57
CA GLY A 135 -10.04 -12.93 -10.68
C GLY A 135 -9.94 -11.45 -11.09
N LEU A 136 -10.20 -10.53 -10.16
CA LEU A 136 -10.22 -9.09 -10.38
C LEU A 136 -9.16 -8.40 -9.52
N ARG A 137 -8.53 -7.38 -10.09
CA ARG A 137 -7.66 -6.45 -9.37
C ARG A 137 -8.45 -5.68 -8.32
N GLN A 138 -7.80 -5.28 -7.21
CA GLN A 138 -8.47 -4.67 -6.06
C GLN A 138 -9.30 -3.43 -6.44
N MET A 139 -8.75 -2.52 -7.23
CA MET A 139 -9.49 -1.33 -7.65
C MET A 139 -10.67 -1.65 -8.58
N VAL A 140 -10.56 -2.68 -9.43
CA VAL A 140 -11.69 -3.14 -10.26
C VAL A 140 -12.78 -3.77 -9.38
N LEU A 141 -12.37 -4.60 -8.42
CA LEU A 141 -13.25 -5.20 -7.41
C LEU A 141 -14.01 -4.13 -6.63
N SER A 142 -13.38 -3.00 -6.36
CA SER A 142 -13.97 -1.89 -5.62
C SER A 142 -15.19 -1.26 -6.31
N ARG A 143 -15.46 -1.59 -7.59
CA ARG A 143 -16.73 -1.25 -8.26
C ARG A 143 -17.96 -1.82 -7.53
N TYR A 144 -17.82 -2.97 -6.86
CA TYR A 144 -18.90 -3.55 -6.06
C TYR A 144 -19.23 -2.72 -4.81
N PHE A 145 -18.24 -1.96 -4.30
CA PHE A 145 -18.37 -1.16 -3.08
C PHE A 145 -18.71 0.30 -3.39
N PHE A 146 -18.03 0.88 -4.38
CA PHE A 146 -18.12 2.30 -4.73
C PHE A 146 -18.94 2.58 -5.99
N GLY A 147 -19.45 1.53 -6.65
CA GLY A 147 -20.11 1.65 -7.95
C GLY A 147 -19.15 1.90 -9.11
N PHE A 148 -19.68 1.82 -10.32
CA PHE A 148 -18.87 1.92 -11.55
C PHE A 148 -18.20 3.30 -11.73
N HIS A 149 -18.86 4.38 -11.31
CA HIS A 149 -18.34 5.74 -11.43
C HIS A 149 -17.63 6.21 -10.15
N GLY A 150 -18.15 5.87 -8.96
CA GLY A 150 -17.55 6.28 -7.69
C GLY A 150 -16.16 5.72 -7.47
N VAL A 151 -15.88 4.51 -7.98
CA VAL A 151 -14.54 3.90 -7.89
C VAL A 151 -13.44 4.73 -8.56
N LYS A 152 -13.77 5.61 -9.51
CA LYS A 152 -12.78 6.49 -10.15
C LYS A 152 -12.17 7.48 -9.17
N ILE A 153 -12.95 7.95 -8.19
CA ILE A 153 -12.44 8.81 -7.11
C ILE A 153 -11.41 8.04 -6.31
N ILE A 154 -11.74 6.81 -5.91
CA ILE A 154 -10.84 5.95 -5.14
C ILE A 154 -9.59 5.60 -5.94
N ALA A 155 -9.72 5.36 -7.25
CA ALA A 155 -8.58 5.12 -8.14
C ALA A 155 -7.63 6.33 -8.20
N CYS A 156 -8.16 7.57 -8.22
CA CYS A 156 -7.33 8.78 -8.12
C CYS A 156 -6.57 8.85 -6.79
N PHE A 157 -7.24 8.57 -5.66
CA PHE A 157 -6.58 8.52 -4.35
C PHE A 157 -5.51 7.43 -4.31
N ASN A 158 -5.76 6.26 -4.90
CA ASN A 158 -4.78 5.20 -4.98
C ASN A 158 -3.55 5.60 -5.83
N VAL A 159 -3.76 6.29 -6.96
CA VAL A 159 -2.64 6.82 -7.77
C VAL A 159 -1.80 7.80 -6.96
N LEU A 160 -2.44 8.75 -6.28
CA LEU A 160 -1.74 9.73 -5.43
C LEU A 160 -0.97 9.03 -4.30
N ALA A 161 -1.58 8.06 -3.65
CA ALA A 161 -0.96 7.27 -2.60
C ALA A 161 0.27 6.50 -3.11
N CYS A 162 0.14 5.75 -4.19
CA CYS A 162 1.23 4.95 -4.74
C CYS A 162 2.38 5.82 -5.29
N VAL A 163 2.08 6.98 -5.89
CA VAL A 163 3.09 7.97 -6.33
C VAL A 163 3.82 8.57 -5.13
N GLY A 164 3.10 8.95 -4.08
CA GLY A 164 3.69 9.46 -2.84
C GLY A 164 4.57 8.42 -2.14
N TRP A 165 4.10 7.16 -2.04
CA TRP A 165 4.92 6.04 -1.55
C TRP A 165 6.20 5.86 -2.35
N SER A 166 6.09 5.94 -3.69
CA SER A 166 7.25 5.82 -4.55
C SER A 166 8.25 6.95 -4.34
N ALA A 167 7.77 8.18 -4.12
CA ALA A 167 8.62 9.31 -3.80
C ALA A 167 9.36 9.14 -2.47
N VAL A 168 8.65 8.74 -1.40
CA VAL A 168 9.25 8.42 -0.10
C VAL A 168 10.31 7.33 -0.24
N ASN A 169 10.00 6.24 -0.92
CA ASN A 169 10.91 5.12 -1.12
C ASN A 169 12.21 5.52 -1.81
N VAL A 170 12.14 6.26 -2.93
CA VAL A 170 13.37 6.65 -3.64
C VAL A 170 14.19 7.68 -2.86
N ILE A 171 13.57 8.49 -1.99
CA ILE A 171 14.31 9.38 -1.08
C ILE A 171 15.10 8.54 -0.07
N VAL A 172 14.49 7.53 0.56
CA VAL A 172 15.20 6.63 1.49
C VAL A 172 16.36 5.93 0.78
N GLY A 173 16.13 5.39 -0.43
CA GLY A 173 17.20 4.79 -1.23
C GLY A 173 18.34 5.76 -1.55
N ALA A 174 18.00 7.00 -1.87
CA ALA A 174 18.99 8.06 -2.13
C ALA A 174 19.78 8.47 -0.88
N GLN A 175 19.15 8.50 0.31
CA GLN A 175 19.83 8.72 1.59
C GLN A 175 20.86 7.63 1.88
N LEU A 176 20.53 6.37 1.58
CA LEU A 176 21.47 5.24 1.72
C LEU A 176 22.68 5.40 0.78
N ILE A 177 22.45 5.75 -0.49
CA ILE A 177 23.52 5.98 -1.46
C ILE A 177 24.39 7.17 -1.04
N ASN A 178 23.78 8.26 -0.61
CA ASN A 178 24.49 9.45 -0.13
C ASN A 178 25.35 9.13 1.11
N ALA A 179 24.86 8.31 2.05
CA ALA A 179 25.62 7.89 3.21
C ALA A 179 26.86 7.04 2.85
N VAL A 180 26.80 6.25 1.75
CA VAL A 180 27.98 5.53 1.24
C VAL A 180 28.99 6.47 0.59
N ASN A 181 28.51 7.47 -0.15
CA ASN A 181 29.35 8.45 -0.82
C ASN A 181 28.66 9.81 -0.87
N THR A 182 29.07 10.72 -0.02
CA THR A 182 28.50 12.07 0.11
C THR A 182 28.66 12.92 -1.15
N ASN A 183 29.56 12.55 -2.08
CA ASN A 183 29.66 13.22 -3.38
C ASN A 183 28.51 12.89 -4.34
N VAL A 184 27.70 11.86 -4.04
CA VAL A 184 26.50 11.55 -4.81
C VAL A 184 25.34 12.39 -4.27
N PRO A 185 24.88 13.40 -5.01
CA PRO A 185 23.81 14.26 -4.54
C PRO A 185 22.47 13.49 -4.50
N GLY A 186 21.55 13.89 -3.61
CA GLY A 186 20.27 13.21 -3.41
C GLY A 186 19.48 12.97 -4.69
N TYR A 187 19.44 13.95 -5.61
CA TYR A 187 18.72 13.77 -6.89
C TYR A 187 19.31 12.63 -7.75
N ALA A 188 20.61 12.42 -7.73
CA ALA A 188 21.24 11.33 -8.48
C ALA A 188 20.88 9.97 -7.86
N GLY A 189 20.91 9.86 -6.53
CA GLY A 189 20.43 8.67 -5.82
C GLY A 189 18.97 8.35 -6.14
N ILE A 190 18.09 9.35 -6.15
CA ILE A 190 16.68 9.22 -6.54
C ILE A 190 16.56 8.63 -7.94
N ILE A 191 17.27 9.17 -8.93
CA ILE A 191 17.23 8.72 -10.33
C ILE A 191 17.75 7.28 -10.44
N ILE A 192 18.80 6.91 -9.72
CA ILE A 192 19.37 5.55 -9.74
C ILE A 192 18.32 4.53 -9.25
N ILE A 193 17.71 4.77 -8.08
CA ILE A 193 16.71 3.85 -7.53
C ILE A 193 15.44 3.83 -8.39
N ALA A 194 15.02 4.99 -8.90
CA ALA A 194 13.85 5.08 -9.79
C ALA A 194 14.05 4.30 -11.09
N ALA A 195 15.21 4.42 -11.73
CA ALA A 195 15.55 3.69 -12.94
C ALA A 195 15.57 2.18 -12.69
N ALA A 196 16.17 1.73 -11.59
CA ALA A 196 16.19 0.32 -11.21
C ALA A 196 14.78 -0.22 -10.95
N THR A 197 13.93 0.52 -10.23
CA THR A 197 12.52 0.17 -10.02
C THR A 197 11.75 0.08 -11.34
N TRP A 198 11.93 1.06 -12.23
CA TRP A 198 11.26 1.08 -13.52
C TRP A 198 11.62 -0.16 -14.37
N ILE A 199 12.89 -0.53 -14.42
CA ILE A 199 13.36 -1.72 -15.15
C ILE A 199 12.64 -2.96 -14.64
N VAL A 200 12.57 -3.19 -13.31
CA VAL A 200 11.89 -4.36 -12.74
C VAL A 200 10.39 -4.32 -13.02
N THR A 201 9.75 -3.15 -12.83
CA THR A 201 8.28 -3.02 -12.88
C THR A 201 7.73 -3.12 -14.31
N VAL A 202 8.48 -2.68 -15.32
CA VAL A 202 8.05 -2.70 -16.73
C VAL A 202 7.73 -4.11 -17.21
N PHE A 203 8.49 -5.12 -16.77
CA PHE A 203 8.26 -6.53 -17.14
C PHE A 203 7.03 -7.14 -16.48
N GLY A 204 6.49 -6.54 -15.40
CA GLY A 204 5.22 -6.91 -14.79
C GLY A 204 5.26 -8.12 -13.87
N TYR A 205 4.09 -8.77 -13.71
CA TYR A 205 3.83 -9.76 -12.67
C TYR A 205 4.94 -10.82 -12.48
N LYS A 206 5.37 -11.47 -13.54
CA LYS A 206 6.35 -12.58 -13.43
C LYS A 206 7.70 -12.11 -12.90
N VAL A 207 8.23 -11.01 -13.41
CA VAL A 207 9.54 -10.49 -13.01
C VAL A 207 9.48 -9.90 -11.61
N VAL A 208 8.42 -9.15 -11.30
CA VAL A 208 8.19 -8.63 -9.95
C VAL A 208 8.14 -9.77 -8.94
N HIS A 209 7.38 -10.84 -9.20
CA HIS A 209 7.30 -11.99 -8.29
C HIS A 209 8.61 -12.77 -8.15
N VAL A 210 9.41 -12.91 -9.21
CA VAL A 210 10.73 -13.55 -9.10
C VAL A 210 11.67 -12.69 -8.26
N TYR A 211 11.67 -11.38 -8.50
CA TYR A 211 12.47 -10.45 -7.72
C TYR A 211 12.06 -10.47 -6.24
N GLU A 212 10.77 -10.34 -5.93
CA GLU A 212 10.21 -10.34 -4.59
C GLU A 212 10.45 -11.69 -3.86
N PHE A 213 10.50 -12.79 -4.60
CA PHE A 213 10.77 -14.10 -3.99
C PHE A 213 12.16 -14.21 -3.39
N TRP A 214 13.15 -13.51 -3.94
CA TRP A 214 14.56 -13.64 -3.53
C TRP A 214 15.13 -12.41 -2.81
N SER A 215 14.61 -11.21 -3.06
CA SER A 215 15.21 -9.94 -2.60
C SER A 215 15.19 -9.76 -1.08
N TRP A 216 14.27 -10.42 -0.36
CA TRP A 216 14.22 -10.38 1.10
C TRP A 216 15.40 -11.06 1.79
N ILE A 217 16.04 -12.05 1.14
CA ILE A 217 17.12 -12.83 1.75
C ILE A 217 18.34 -11.94 2.07
N PRO A 218 18.93 -11.22 1.11
CA PRO A 218 20.04 -10.32 1.42
C PRO A 218 19.64 -9.21 2.39
N SER A 219 18.41 -8.69 2.28
CA SER A 219 17.91 -7.65 3.19
C SER A 219 17.83 -8.17 4.62
N LEU A 220 17.26 -9.35 4.85
CA LEU A 220 17.18 -9.97 6.18
C LEU A 220 18.57 -10.22 6.77
N ILE A 221 19.50 -10.76 5.98
CA ILE A 221 20.87 -11.01 6.45
C ILE A 221 21.50 -9.70 6.93
N ILE A 222 21.35 -8.61 6.16
CA ILE A 222 21.94 -7.33 6.54
C ILE A 222 21.22 -6.72 7.76
N PHE A 223 19.90 -6.82 7.86
CA PHE A 223 19.22 -6.36 9.08
C PHE A 223 19.60 -7.18 10.32
N LEU A 224 19.90 -8.47 10.17
CA LEU A 224 20.46 -9.26 11.27
C LEU A 224 21.90 -8.81 11.64
N ILE A 225 22.72 -8.41 10.65
CA ILE A 225 24.01 -7.78 10.89
C ILE A 225 23.82 -6.45 11.63
N VAL A 226 22.89 -5.58 11.18
CA VAL A 226 22.56 -4.32 11.87
C VAL A 226 22.14 -4.58 13.32
N LEU A 227 21.29 -5.57 13.56
CA LEU A 227 20.87 -5.97 14.90
C LEU A 227 22.07 -6.41 15.75
N GLY A 228 22.94 -7.28 15.22
CA GLY A 228 24.11 -7.79 15.90
C GLY A 228 25.13 -6.69 16.26
N GLU A 229 25.47 -5.85 15.27
CA GLU A 229 26.44 -4.77 15.47
C GLU A 229 25.89 -3.68 16.42
N PHE A 230 24.60 -3.36 16.29
CA PHE A 230 23.97 -2.41 17.20
C PHE A 230 23.89 -2.96 18.63
N ALA A 231 23.54 -4.21 18.82
CA ALA A 231 23.55 -4.87 20.13
C ALA A 231 24.96 -4.90 20.74
N HIS A 232 25.99 -5.20 19.92
CA HIS A 232 27.38 -5.20 20.35
C HIS A 232 27.91 -3.81 20.70
N SER A 233 27.41 -2.76 20.07
CA SER A 233 27.84 -1.38 20.29
C SER A 233 27.53 -0.88 21.71
N GLY A 234 26.57 -1.47 22.40
CA GLY A 234 26.10 -1.04 23.72
C GLY A 234 25.42 0.34 23.73
N LYS A 235 25.05 0.88 22.55
CA LYS A 235 24.46 2.22 22.39
C LYS A 235 22.95 2.25 22.54
N PHE A 236 22.31 1.09 22.74
CA PHE A 236 20.87 1.04 23.01
C PHE A 236 20.54 1.77 24.31
N ARG A 237 19.50 2.61 24.24
CA ARG A 237 18.98 3.35 25.39
C ARG A 237 17.55 2.94 25.66
N ASN A 238 17.30 2.38 26.82
CA ASN A 238 15.94 2.11 27.27
C ASN A 238 15.32 3.41 27.80
N LEU A 239 14.70 4.17 26.88
CA LEU A 239 13.99 5.39 27.23
C LEU A 239 12.74 5.04 28.04
N PRO A 240 12.52 5.69 29.19
CA PRO A 240 11.36 5.39 30.04
C PRO A 240 10.07 5.80 29.30
N MET A 241 8.99 5.08 29.59
CA MET A 241 7.65 5.51 29.24
C MET A 241 7.33 6.83 29.96
N ASN A 242 6.75 7.75 29.23
CA ASN A 242 6.17 8.94 29.84
C ASN A 242 4.79 8.63 30.43
N SER A 243 4.05 9.63 30.80
CA SER A 243 2.69 9.47 31.34
C SER A 243 1.85 10.71 31.10
N GLY A 244 0.54 10.53 31.13
CA GLY A 244 -0.41 11.63 31.02
C GLY A 244 -0.91 11.88 29.60
N SER A 245 -1.51 13.05 29.40
CA SER A 245 -2.17 13.37 28.11
C SER A 245 -1.17 13.54 26.98
N THR A 246 0.01 14.09 27.24
CA THR A 246 1.05 14.27 26.21
C THR A 246 1.49 12.94 25.63
N GLU A 247 1.77 11.96 26.50
CA GLU A 247 2.11 10.60 26.08
C GLU A 247 0.99 9.98 25.24
N ALA A 248 -0.26 10.08 25.69
CA ALA A 248 -1.41 9.56 24.95
C ALA A 248 -1.51 10.17 23.54
N GLY A 249 -1.28 11.49 23.42
CA GLY A 249 -1.28 12.17 22.13
C GLY A 249 -0.16 11.67 21.21
N SER A 250 1.07 11.53 21.73
CA SER A 250 2.21 11.03 20.97
C SER A 250 2.01 9.57 20.53
N VAL A 251 1.48 8.70 21.40
CA VAL A 251 1.16 7.30 21.07
C VAL A 251 0.12 7.21 19.97
N LEU A 252 -0.96 8.02 20.04
CA LEU A 252 -2.00 8.03 19.01
C LEU A 252 -1.49 8.55 17.66
N SER A 253 -0.68 9.60 17.66
CA SER A 253 -0.08 10.13 16.43
C SER A 253 0.92 9.16 15.80
N PHE A 254 1.75 8.50 16.61
CA PHE A 254 2.64 7.44 16.11
C PHE A 254 1.83 6.22 15.63
N ALA A 255 0.77 5.84 16.34
CA ALA A 255 -0.15 4.78 15.93
C ALA A 255 -0.77 5.06 14.56
N ALA A 256 -1.19 6.30 14.30
CA ALA A 256 -1.73 6.70 13.00
C ALA A 256 -0.69 6.59 11.88
N SER A 257 0.59 6.91 12.15
CA SER A 257 1.69 6.73 11.19
C SER A 257 1.96 5.25 10.88
N VAL A 258 2.04 4.39 11.91
CA VAL A 258 2.20 2.94 11.76
C VAL A 258 1.00 2.32 11.02
N PHE A 259 -0.23 2.74 11.37
CA PHE A 259 -1.44 2.32 10.68
C PHE A 259 -1.38 2.69 9.19
N GLY A 260 -1.06 3.94 8.86
CA GLY A 260 -0.96 4.40 7.48
C GLY A 260 0.05 3.60 6.65
N PHE A 261 1.18 3.19 7.27
CA PHE A 261 2.17 2.33 6.62
C PHE A 261 1.61 0.92 6.38
N GLY A 262 1.13 0.24 7.42
CA GLY A 262 0.68 -1.14 7.33
C GLY A 262 -0.54 -1.31 6.44
N THR A 263 -1.55 -0.42 6.54
CA THR A 263 -2.76 -0.48 5.72
C THR A 263 -2.56 0.00 4.29
N GLY A 264 -1.42 0.63 3.97
CA GLY A 264 -1.07 1.12 2.64
C GLY A 264 -1.28 0.11 1.51
N TRP A 265 -1.13 -1.17 1.82
CA TRP A 265 -1.27 -2.28 0.90
C TRP A 265 -2.73 -2.69 0.61
N THR A 266 -3.73 -2.20 1.37
CA THR A 266 -5.13 -2.62 1.26
C THR A 266 -5.73 -2.34 -0.12
N SER A 267 -5.37 -1.22 -0.73
CA SER A 267 -5.94 -0.77 -2.01
C SER A 267 -5.51 -1.58 -3.23
N TYR A 268 -4.58 -2.52 -3.09
CA TYR A 268 -4.14 -3.44 -4.15
C TYR A 268 -3.83 -4.86 -3.65
N ALA A 269 -4.35 -5.22 -2.49
CA ALA A 269 -4.12 -6.52 -1.86
C ALA A 269 -4.50 -7.73 -2.76
N ALA A 270 -5.61 -7.64 -3.49
CA ALA A 270 -6.07 -8.69 -4.39
C ALA A 270 -5.21 -8.83 -5.66
N ASP A 271 -4.43 -7.81 -6.03
CA ASP A 271 -3.64 -7.79 -7.28
C ASP A 271 -2.60 -8.91 -7.35
N TYR A 272 -2.10 -9.33 -6.18
CA TYR A 272 -1.06 -10.35 -6.04
C TYR A 272 -1.59 -11.77 -5.85
N THR A 273 -2.90 -11.92 -5.76
CA THR A 273 -3.56 -13.23 -5.61
C THR A 273 -4.51 -13.56 -6.75
N VAL A 274 -4.65 -12.66 -7.72
CA VAL A 274 -5.64 -12.78 -8.84
C VAL A 274 -5.36 -13.98 -9.76
N TYR A 275 -4.13 -14.49 -9.83
CA TYR A 275 -3.76 -15.68 -10.61
C TYR A 275 -3.85 -16.99 -9.81
N GLN A 276 -4.30 -16.94 -8.56
CA GLN A 276 -4.57 -18.14 -7.77
C GLN A 276 -5.92 -18.77 -8.14
N PRO A 277 -6.01 -20.11 -8.20
CA PRO A 277 -7.27 -20.79 -8.51
C PRO A 277 -8.32 -20.60 -7.42
N VAL A 278 -9.59 -20.68 -7.81
CA VAL A 278 -10.76 -20.55 -6.91
C VAL A 278 -10.73 -21.58 -5.77
N SER A 279 -10.11 -22.74 -6.00
CA SER A 279 -9.98 -23.84 -5.02
C SER A 279 -9.05 -23.53 -3.84
N VAL A 280 -8.24 -22.47 -3.92
CA VAL A 280 -7.32 -22.10 -2.84
C VAL A 280 -8.10 -21.66 -1.60
N SER A 281 -7.70 -22.18 -0.44
CA SER A 281 -8.33 -21.87 0.84
C SER A 281 -8.15 -20.42 1.22
N ARG A 282 -9.26 -19.72 1.55
CA ARG A 282 -9.24 -18.34 2.05
C ARG A 282 -8.40 -18.18 3.30
N VAL A 283 -8.55 -19.10 4.26
CA VAL A 283 -7.80 -19.06 5.52
C VAL A 283 -6.31 -19.15 5.26
N LYS A 284 -5.89 -20.01 4.34
CA LYS A 284 -4.47 -20.12 3.97
C LYS A 284 -3.97 -18.85 3.25
N THR A 285 -4.74 -18.29 2.30
CA THR A 285 -4.37 -17.03 1.63
C THR A 285 -4.27 -15.89 2.65
N PHE A 286 -5.24 -15.78 3.55
CA PHE A 286 -5.21 -14.81 4.66
C PHE A 286 -3.95 -14.99 5.52
N ALA A 287 -3.71 -16.20 6.01
CA ALA A 287 -2.60 -16.49 6.92
C ALA A 287 -1.22 -16.23 6.28
N TRP A 288 -1.03 -16.61 5.01
CA TRP A 288 0.21 -16.34 4.29
C TRP A 288 0.41 -14.85 4.02
N THR A 289 -0.65 -14.10 3.68
CA THR A 289 -0.57 -12.64 3.53
C THR A 289 -0.27 -11.97 4.87
N TRP A 290 -1.02 -12.32 5.92
CA TRP A 290 -0.87 -11.74 7.26
C TRP A 290 0.52 -12.03 7.86
N GLY A 291 0.96 -13.29 7.79
CA GLY A 291 2.29 -13.70 8.27
C GLY A 291 3.43 -13.06 7.46
N GLY A 292 3.25 -12.97 6.12
CA GLY A 292 4.21 -12.30 5.24
C GLY A 292 4.35 -10.80 5.51
N LEU A 293 3.31 -10.15 6.05
CA LEU A 293 3.34 -8.74 6.43
C LEU A 293 3.86 -8.52 7.85
N ILE A 294 3.30 -9.23 8.86
CA ILE A 294 3.56 -8.91 10.27
C ILE A 294 5.02 -9.13 10.66
N LEU A 295 5.64 -10.22 10.16
CA LEU A 295 6.99 -10.59 10.57
C LEU A 295 8.03 -9.53 10.14
N PRO A 296 8.11 -9.11 8.86
CA PRO A 296 9.08 -8.11 8.44
C PRO A 296 8.76 -6.72 9.02
N LEU A 297 7.47 -6.32 9.09
CA LEU A 297 7.07 -5.03 9.65
C LEU A 297 7.51 -4.90 11.10
N CYS A 298 7.08 -5.83 11.97
CA CYS A 298 7.46 -5.77 13.38
C CYS A 298 8.99 -5.84 13.55
N PHE A 299 9.68 -6.71 12.81
CA PHE A 299 11.13 -6.85 12.95
C PHE A 299 11.87 -5.57 12.53
N THR A 300 11.58 -5.02 11.36
CA THR A 300 12.32 -3.86 10.83
C THR A 300 11.96 -2.57 11.55
N GLU A 301 10.68 -2.35 11.88
CA GLU A 301 10.25 -1.16 12.62
C GLU A 301 10.79 -1.17 14.07
N MET A 302 10.73 -2.32 14.78
CA MET A 302 11.30 -2.42 16.12
C MET A 302 12.82 -2.25 16.13
N LEU A 303 13.51 -2.72 15.06
CA LEU A 303 14.95 -2.50 14.90
C LEU A 303 15.23 -1.02 14.63
N GLY A 304 14.42 -0.36 13.79
CA GLY A 304 14.51 1.09 13.54
C GLY A 304 14.32 1.91 14.80
N LEU A 305 13.29 1.58 15.57
CA LEU A 305 13.06 2.17 16.90
C LEU A 305 14.29 1.99 17.83
N ALA A 306 14.81 0.76 17.92
CA ALA A 306 15.95 0.47 18.81
C ALA A 306 17.18 1.29 18.43
N VAL A 307 17.53 1.34 17.13
CA VAL A 307 18.67 2.11 16.63
C VAL A 307 18.47 3.61 16.84
N ALA A 308 17.25 4.12 16.65
CA ALA A 308 16.93 5.53 16.84
C ALA A 308 17.14 5.99 18.30
N THR A 309 17.03 5.09 19.31
CA THR A 309 17.30 5.46 20.70
C THR A 309 18.71 6.00 20.91
N ALA A 310 19.68 5.58 20.11
CA ALA A 310 21.07 6.02 20.18
C ALA A 310 21.26 7.48 19.72
N THR A 311 20.32 8.07 19.00
CA THR A 311 20.39 9.49 18.59
C THR A 311 20.29 10.45 19.78
N LEU A 312 19.81 9.97 20.92
CA LEU A 312 19.68 10.74 22.16
C LEU A 312 20.89 10.57 23.11
N ASP A 313 22.01 9.98 22.63
CA ASP A 313 23.23 9.89 23.44
C ASP A 313 23.87 11.28 23.58
N PRO A 314 23.98 11.83 24.82
CA PRO A 314 24.55 13.16 25.03
C PRO A 314 26.08 13.19 24.91
N VAL A 315 26.73 12.01 24.90
CA VAL A 315 28.20 11.88 24.87
C VAL A 315 28.69 11.48 23.48
N ASP A 316 28.03 10.49 22.86
CA ASP A 316 28.37 10.02 21.53
C ASP A 316 27.30 10.48 20.53
N THR A 317 27.58 11.58 19.84
CA THR A 317 26.66 12.19 18.87
C THR A 317 26.69 11.51 17.50
N SER A 318 27.51 10.47 17.29
CA SER A 318 27.73 9.87 15.97
C SER A 318 26.44 9.40 15.27
N TYR A 319 25.47 8.86 16.04
CA TYR A 319 24.16 8.47 15.51
C TYR A 319 23.28 9.66 15.15
N ALA A 320 23.27 10.70 16.00
CA ALA A 320 22.53 11.93 15.75
C ALA A 320 23.13 12.67 14.56
N ASP A 321 24.46 12.79 14.49
CA ASP A 321 25.17 13.44 13.39
C ASP A 321 24.93 12.71 12.05
N GLY A 322 24.99 11.37 12.07
CA GLY A 322 24.69 10.55 10.90
C GLY A 322 23.25 10.78 10.42
N TYR A 323 22.29 10.75 11.34
CA TYR A 323 20.88 11.01 11.03
C TYR A 323 20.67 12.42 10.46
N ASN A 324 21.27 13.43 11.06
CA ASN A 324 21.17 14.81 10.60
C ASN A 324 21.83 15.04 9.22
N GLN A 325 22.90 14.30 8.90
CA GLN A 325 23.63 14.45 7.64
C GLN A 325 22.94 13.75 6.46
N SER A 326 22.50 12.50 6.65
CA SER A 326 22.00 11.64 5.58
C SER A 326 20.75 10.86 5.97
N GLY A 327 19.96 11.36 6.92
CA GLY A 327 18.70 10.74 7.35
C GLY A 327 18.89 9.29 7.82
N ILE A 328 17.98 8.43 7.40
CA ILE A 328 17.99 7.00 7.75
C ILE A 328 19.25 6.30 7.23
N GLY A 329 19.77 6.72 6.07
CA GLY A 329 21.04 6.19 5.53
C GLY A 329 22.22 6.48 6.46
N GLY A 330 22.31 7.70 6.99
CA GLY A 330 23.35 8.08 7.97
C GLY A 330 23.20 7.37 9.31
N LEU A 331 21.97 7.15 9.77
CA LEU A 331 21.69 6.38 10.98
C LEU A 331 22.18 4.92 10.86
N LEU A 332 21.91 4.26 9.73
CA LEU A 332 22.41 2.90 9.44
C LEU A 332 23.92 2.87 9.21
N ALA A 333 24.49 3.92 8.59
CA ALA A 333 25.93 4.05 8.43
C ALA A 333 26.67 4.14 9.79
N ALA A 334 26.10 4.85 10.77
CA ALA A 334 26.64 4.93 12.12
C ALA A 334 26.71 3.55 12.81
N VAL A 335 25.77 2.63 12.49
CA VAL A 335 25.84 1.24 12.97
C VAL A 335 26.89 0.42 12.23
N LEU A 336 26.93 0.52 10.90
CA LEU A 336 27.65 -0.45 10.04
C LEU A 336 29.10 -0.06 9.75
N PHE A 337 29.43 1.24 9.65
CA PHE A 337 30.75 1.64 9.16
C PHE A 337 31.85 1.48 10.20
N PRO A 338 31.66 1.85 11.49
CA PRO A 338 32.73 1.73 12.48
C PRO A 338 33.26 0.29 12.62
N PRO A 339 32.39 -0.76 12.75
CA PRO A 339 32.90 -2.14 12.89
C PRO A 339 33.28 -2.81 11.57
N LEU A 340 32.60 -2.48 10.45
CA LEU A 340 32.66 -3.26 9.20
C LEU A 340 33.39 -2.55 8.04
N GLY A 341 33.67 -1.25 8.16
CA GLY A 341 34.35 -0.47 7.13
C GLY A 341 33.70 -0.59 5.74
N ARG A 342 34.47 -1.03 4.73
CA ARG A 342 33.99 -1.19 3.34
C ARG A 342 32.87 -2.24 3.20
N PHE A 343 32.85 -3.27 4.04
CA PHE A 343 31.77 -4.25 4.03
C PHE A 343 30.46 -3.62 4.53
N GLY A 344 30.52 -2.72 5.51
CA GLY A 344 29.37 -1.92 5.93
C GLY A 344 28.82 -1.05 4.80
N GLN A 345 29.68 -0.42 3.98
CA GLN A 345 29.27 0.32 2.79
C GLN A 345 28.56 -0.58 1.76
N PHE A 346 29.10 -1.77 1.53
CA PHE A 346 28.45 -2.77 0.66
C PHE A 346 27.05 -3.16 1.19
N CYS A 347 26.93 -3.43 2.49
CA CYS A 347 25.63 -3.72 3.13
C CYS A 347 24.64 -2.59 2.88
N LEU A 348 25.05 -1.34 3.00
CA LEU A 348 24.20 -0.19 2.80
C LEU A 348 23.71 -0.07 1.35
N VAL A 349 24.57 -0.38 0.38
CA VAL A 349 24.16 -0.44 -1.05
C VAL A 349 23.11 -1.52 -1.29
N ILE A 350 23.26 -2.70 -0.70
CA ILE A 350 22.26 -3.78 -0.82
C ILE A 350 20.93 -3.36 -0.18
N LEU A 351 20.96 -2.68 0.97
CA LEU A 351 19.76 -2.12 1.59
C LEU A 351 19.13 -1.03 0.71
N ALA A 352 19.92 -0.21 0.00
CA ALA A 352 19.36 0.73 -0.97
C ALA A 352 18.62 0.02 -2.10
N LEU A 353 19.12 -1.12 -2.56
CA LEU A 353 18.44 -1.94 -3.57
C LEU A 353 17.18 -2.63 -3.02
N SER A 354 17.06 -2.85 -1.70
CA SER A 354 15.84 -3.39 -1.10
C SER A 354 14.61 -2.50 -1.33
N ILE A 355 14.81 -1.20 -1.50
CA ILE A 355 13.76 -0.24 -1.79
C ILE A 355 12.98 -0.58 -3.06
N ILE A 356 13.63 -1.22 -4.04
CA ILE A 356 13.00 -1.65 -5.29
C ILE A 356 11.83 -2.60 -4.98
N ALA A 357 12.00 -3.53 -4.02
CA ALA A 357 10.96 -4.48 -3.61
C ALA A 357 9.70 -3.79 -3.09
N ASN A 358 9.85 -2.77 -2.25
CA ASN A 358 8.72 -1.99 -1.75
C ASN A 358 8.10 -1.08 -2.84
N ASN A 359 8.92 -0.60 -3.78
CA ASN A 359 8.47 0.37 -4.77
C ASN A 359 7.79 -0.26 -6.00
N CYS A 360 8.16 -1.47 -6.39
CA CYS A 360 7.55 -2.18 -7.52
C CYS A 360 6.02 -2.33 -7.39
N PRO A 361 5.45 -2.80 -6.25
CA PRO A 361 4.02 -2.88 -6.04
C PRO A 361 3.28 -1.56 -6.24
N ASN A 362 3.86 -0.46 -5.79
CA ASN A 362 3.24 0.86 -5.92
C ASN A 362 3.08 1.25 -7.40
N ILE A 363 4.15 1.20 -8.18
CA ILE A 363 4.10 1.57 -9.61
C ILE A 363 3.28 0.58 -10.42
N TYR A 364 3.28 -0.70 -10.04
CA TYR A 364 2.40 -1.70 -10.63
C TYR A 364 0.92 -1.33 -10.40
N SER A 365 0.53 -0.93 -9.21
CA SER A 365 -0.83 -0.50 -8.86
C SER A 365 -1.26 0.82 -9.51
N VAL A 366 -0.34 1.79 -9.64
CA VAL A 366 -0.60 3.06 -10.37
C VAL A 366 -1.16 2.79 -11.76
N THR A 367 -0.56 1.84 -12.48
CA THR A 367 -0.93 1.58 -13.87
C THR A 367 -2.36 1.06 -14.00
N PHE A 368 -2.81 0.17 -13.11
CA PHE A 368 -4.18 -0.35 -13.11
C PHE A 368 -5.19 0.70 -12.66
N SER A 369 -4.83 1.50 -11.67
CA SER A 369 -5.70 2.58 -11.19
C SER A 369 -5.93 3.64 -12.26
N LEU A 370 -4.89 4.02 -13.02
CA LEU A 370 -5.01 4.92 -14.15
C LEU A 370 -5.89 4.32 -15.28
N GLN A 371 -5.70 3.04 -15.61
CA GLN A 371 -6.52 2.38 -16.63
C GLN A 371 -8.00 2.29 -16.24
N LEU A 372 -8.32 2.32 -14.93
CA LEU A 372 -9.71 2.31 -14.45
C LEU A 372 -10.46 3.63 -14.65
N LEU A 373 -9.74 4.75 -14.79
CA LEU A 373 -10.35 6.08 -14.87
C LEU A 373 -11.21 6.28 -16.11
N GLY A 374 -10.84 5.67 -17.25
CA GLY A 374 -11.60 5.83 -18.47
C GLY A 374 -11.07 5.06 -19.65
N ARG A 375 -11.83 5.10 -20.76
CA ARG A 375 -11.46 4.40 -22.01
C ARG A 375 -10.13 4.90 -22.60
N TRP A 376 -9.85 6.20 -22.50
CA TRP A 376 -8.61 6.80 -22.98
C TRP A 376 -7.40 6.30 -22.20
N THR A 377 -7.50 6.27 -20.88
CA THR A 377 -6.42 5.79 -20.00
C THR A 377 -6.24 4.29 -20.12
N GLN A 378 -7.32 3.52 -20.36
CA GLN A 378 -7.25 2.09 -20.62
C GLN A 378 -6.57 1.76 -21.96
N ALA A 379 -6.76 2.61 -22.98
CA ALA A 379 -6.12 2.43 -24.29
C ALA A 379 -4.60 2.62 -24.26
N VAL A 380 -4.06 3.29 -23.24
CA VAL A 380 -2.63 3.50 -23.07
C VAL A 380 -2.01 2.25 -22.42
N PRO A 381 -0.99 1.64 -23.02
CA PRO A 381 -0.32 0.47 -22.48
C PRO A 381 0.27 0.71 -21.09
N ARG A 382 0.28 -0.33 -20.30
CA ARG A 382 0.76 -0.31 -18.91
C ARG A 382 2.19 0.22 -18.78
N PHE A 383 3.10 -0.17 -19.67
CA PHE A 383 4.50 0.26 -19.61
C PHE A 383 4.69 1.79 -19.80
N ILE A 384 3.79 2.45 -20.52
CA ILE A 384 3.78 3.91 -20.66
C ILE A 384 3.37 4.54 -19.32
N TRP A 385 2.31 4.03 -18.70
CA TRP A 385 1.90 4.51 -17.37
C TRP A 385 2.96 4.28 -16.29
N THR A 386 3.68 3.16 -16.37
CA THR A 386 4.83 2.89 -15.50
C THR A 386 5.90 3.97 -15.65
N PHE A 387 6.23 4.34 -16.88
CA PHE A 387 7.22 5.40 -17.16
C PHE A 387 6.75 6.77 -16.69
N VAL A 388 5.52 7.16 -17.02
CA VAL A 388 4.92 8.43 -16.58
C VAL A 388 4.87 8.51 -15.05
N GLY A 389 4.41 7.46 -14.38
CA GLY A 389 4.42 7.39 -12.92
C GLY A 389 5.80 7.57 -12.32
N THR A 390 6.83 6.95 -12.94
CA THR A 390 8.23 7.10 -12.52
C THR A 390 8.71 8.55 -12.63
N LEU A 391 8.41 9.24 -13.73
CA LEU A 391 8.77 10.66 -13.88
C LEU A 391 8.07 11.54 -12.84
N VAL A 392 6.79 11.27 -12.57
CA VAL A 392 5.99 12.07 -11.62
C VAL A 392 6.54 11.93 -10.21
N TYR A 393 6.80 10.70 -9.73
CA TYR A 393 7.33 10.56 -8.37
C TYR A 393 8.78 11.07 -8.24
N CYS A 394 9.62 10.99 -9.28
CA CYS A 394 10.93 11.63 -9.27
C CYS A 394 10.82 13.15 -9.13
N ALA A 395 9.90 13.78 -9.87
CA ALA A 395 9.67 15.21 -9.80
C ALA A 395 9.20 15.68 -8.39
N ILE A 396 8.50 14.82 -7.66
CA ILE A 396 8.09 15.08 -6.27
C ILE A 396 9.24 14.78 -5.30
N ALA A 397 9.96 13.69 -5.49
CA ALA A 397 11.00 13.23 -4.58
C ALA A 397 12.23 14.17 -4.54
N ILE A 398 12.61 14.74 -5.68
CA ILE A 398 13.80 15.61 -5.75
C ILE A 398 13.67 16.81 -4.80
N PRO A 399 12.61 17.65 -4.84
CA PRO A 399 12.46 18.74 -3.87
C PRO A 399 12.16 18.23 -2.45
N GLY A 400 11.50 17.07 -2.29
CA GLY A 400 11.16 16.48 -0.98
C GLY A 400 12.35 15.90 -0.21
N TYR A 401 13.49 15.70 -0.85
CA TYR A 401 14.66 15.06 -0.25
C TYR A 401 15.15 15.75 1.04
N SER A 402 15.18 17.08 1.06
CA SER A 402 15.65 17.87 2.22
C SER A 402 14.68 17.94 3.40
N HIS A 403 13.42 17.50 3.22
CA HIS A 403 12.36 17.57 4.24
C HIS A 403 11.76 16.17 4.55
N PHE A 404 12.58 15.13 4.39
CA PHE A 404 12.11 13.75 4.37
C PHE A 404 11.28 13.35 5.59
N ALA A 405 11.74 13.64 6.82
CA ALA A 405 11.04 13.19 8.04
C ALA A 405 9.61 13.76 8.12
N GLN A 406 9.46 15.06 7.86
CA GLN A 406 8.15 15.72 7.86
C GLN A 406 7.26 15.23 6.72
N VAL A 407 7.83 15.09 5.52
CA VAL A 407 7.09 14.55 4.35
C VAL A 407 6.61 13.12 4.63
N LEU A 408 7.45 12.29 5.26
CA LEU A 408 7.10 10.92 5.62
C LEU A 408 5.95 10.91 6.63
N GLU A 409 6.05 11.67 7.73
CA GLU A 409 5.03 11.75 8.76
C GLU A 409 3.68 12.21 8.19
N ASP A 410 3.64 13.40 7.59
CA ASP A 410 2.41 13.98 7.02
C ASP A 410 1.77 13.03 6.00
N PHE A 411 2.59 12.39 5.18
CA PHE A 411 2.11 11.48 4.14
C PHE A 411 1.51 10.20 4.73
N MET A 412 2.17 9.60 5.77
CA MET A 412 1.66 8.39 6.42
C MET A 412 0.28 8.61 7.02
N LEU A 413 0.10 9.72 7.72
CA LEU A 413 -1.18 10.07 8.32
C LEU A 413 -2.27 10.22 7.25
N LEU A 414 -2.00 10.95 6.15
CA LEU A 414 -2.95 11.11 5.04
C LEU A 414 -3.33 9.78 4.38
N ILE A 415 -2.38 8.86 4.22
CA ILE A 415 -2.62 7.50 3.71
C ILE A 415 -3.55 6.75 4.65
N GLY A 416 -3.30 6.79 5.96
CA GLY A 416 -4.15 6.18 6.97
C GLY A 416 -5.61 6.65 6.88
N TYR A 417 -5.83 7.96 6.71
CA TYR A 417 -7.20 8.51 6.67
C TYR A 417 -8.01 7.99 5.47
N TRP A 418 -7.50 8.11 4.24
CA TRP A 418 -8.28 7.71 3.08
C TRP A 418 -8.48 6.19 2.99
N LEU A 419 -7.50 5.40 3.46
CA LEU A 419 -7.65 3.94 3.50
C LEU A 419 -8.62 3.50 4.59
N ALA A 420 -8.64 4.14 5.74
CA ALA A 420 -9.66 3.89 6.75
C ALA A 420 -11.08 4.17 6.22
N ILE A 421 -11.25 5.23 5.41
CA ILE A 421 -12.52 5.50 4.70
C ILE A 421 -12.85 4.37 3.72
N TYR A 422 -11.87 3.97 2.92
CA TYR A 422 -12.01 2.88 1.95
C TYR A 422 -12.44 1.58 2.63
N GLU A 423 -11.79 1.24 3.73
CA GLU A 423 -12.09 0.06 4.55
C GLU A 423 -13.48 0.14 5.18
N GLY A 424 -13.83 1.28 5.76
CA GLY A 424 -15.13 1.50 6.37
C GLY A 424 -16.28 1.28 5.39
N ILE A 425 -16.18 1.81 4.18
CA ILE A 425 -17.17 1.64 3.10
C ILE A 425 -17.19 0.19 2.60
N SER A 426 -16.01 -0.35 2.26
CA SER A 426 -15.89 -1.68 1.63
C SER A 426 -16.33 -2.80 2.57
N LEU A 427 -15.94 -2.75 3.85
CA LEU A 427 -16.34 -3.74 4.85
C LEU A 427 -17.83 -3.65 5.16
N THR A 428 -18.39 -2.44 5.25
CA THR A 428 -19.82 -2.23 5.46
C THR A 428 -20.65 -2.79 4.30
N GLU A 429 -20.26 -2.53 3.04
CA GLU A 429 -20.92 -3.13 1.87
C GLU A 429 -20.82 -4.65 1.91
N HIS A 430 -19.63 -5.18 2.20
CA HIS A 430 -19.38 -6.62 2.19
C HIS A 430 -20.21 -7.37 3.23
N PHE A 431 -20.18 -6.91 4.49
CA PHE A 431 -20.81 -7.64 5.59
C PHE A 431 -22.31 -7.37 5.73
N ILE A 432 -22.73 -6.10 5.55
CA ILE A 432 -24.11 -5.69 5.83
C ILE A 432 -24.97 -5.81 4.58
N PHE A 433 -24.54 -5.26 3.44
CA PHE A 433 -25.41 -5.15 2.26
C PHE A 433 -25.28 -6.31 1.29
N LYS A 434 -24.08 -6.77 1.01
CA LYS A 434 -23.82 -7.94 0.14
C LYS A 434 -23.91 -9.26 0.90
N GLN A 435 -23.78 -9.25 2.21
CA GLN A 435 -23.79 -10.46 3.04
C GLN A 435 -22.86 -11.55 2.46
N ARG A 436 -21.69 -11.12 1.97
CA ARG A 436 -20.67 -11.96 1.31
C ARG A 436 -21.09 -12.58 -0.02
N LYS A 437 -22.21 -12.17 -0.63
CA LYS A 437 -22.72 -12.69 -1.90
C LYS A 437 -22.47 -11.71 -3.03
N TYR A 438 -21.84 -12.18 -4.11
CA TYR A 438 -21.49 -11.38 -5.27
C TYR A 438 -21.84 -12.11 -6.56
N ASP A 439 -22.41 -11.39 -7.50
CA ASP A 439 -22.51 -11.84 -8.88
C ASP A 439 -21.23 -11.35 -9.62
N ILE A 440 -20.39 -12.31 -10.00
CA ILE A 440 -19.10 -12.02 -10.62
C ILE A 440 -19.27 -11.57 -12.07
N THR A 441 -20.41 -11.86 -12.71
CA THR A 441 -20.65 -11.55 -14.12
C THR A 441 -20.85 -10.06 -14.38
N ILE A 442 -21.32 -9.32 -13.37
CA ILE A 442 -21.67 -7.88 -13.49
C ILE A 442 -20.51 -6.93 -13.28
N TRP A 443 -19.28 -7.41 -13.04
CA TRP A 443 -18.12 -6.60 -12.65
C TRP A 443 -17.84 -5.38 -13.55
N ASN A 444 -18.27 -5.43 -14.83
CA ASN A 444 -18.08 -4.37 -15.81
C ASN A 444 -19.41 -3.77 -16.34
N SER A 445 -20.53 -4.03 -15.66
CA SER A 445 -21.86 -3.61 -16.07
C SER A 445 -22.35 -2.40 -15.26
N PRO A 446 -22.25 -1.14 -15.78
CA PRO A 446 -22.62 0.06 -15.03
C PRO A 446 -24.07 0.06 -14.56
N GLY A 447 -24.97 -0.57 -15.35
CA GLY A 447 -26.41 -0.64 -15.06
C GLY A 447 -26.77 -1.60 -13.92
N LEU A 448 -25.92 -2.55 -13.58
CA LEU A 448 -26.18 -3.61 -12.57
C LEU A 448 -25.36 -3.40 -11.29
N LEU A 449 -24.23 -2.69 -11.37
CA LEU A 449 -23.45 -2.30 -10.21
C LEU A 449 -24.16 -1.20 -9.41
N PRO A 450 -23.79 -1.00 -8.12
CA PRO A 450 -24.30 0.14 -7.33
C PRO A 450 -24.12 1.46 -8.07
N PRO A 451 -25.03 2.44 -7.95
CA PRO A 451 -24.84 3.78 -8.49
C PRO A 451 -23.59 4.48 -7.93
N GLY A 452 -23.24 4.21 -6.66
CA GLY A 452 -22.06 4.71 -5.98
C GLY A 452 -22.25 6.08 -5.31
N ILE A 453 -23.46 6.62 -5.34
CA ILE A 453 -23.78 7.93 -4.72
C ILE A 453 -23.57 7.84 -3.20
N ALA A 454 -24.08 6.77 -2.58
CA ALA A 454 -23.88 6.50 -1.16
C ALA A 454 -22.40 6.46 -0.76
N ALA A 455 -21.57 5.80 -1.57
CA ALA A 455 -20.14 5.70 -1.31
C ALA A 455 -19.43 7.05 -1.41
N VAL A 456 -19.80 7.89 -2.38
CA VAL A 456 -19.23 9.25 -2.51
C VAL A 456 -19.61 10.13 -1.32
N PHE A 457 -20.87 10.13 -0.89
CA PHE A 457 -21.27 10.86 0.30
C PHE A 457 -20.56 10.34 1.56
N ALA A 458 -20.50 9.02 1.74
CA ALA A 458 -19.80 8.42 2.87
C ALA A 458 -18.30 8.75 2.86
N PHE A 459 -17.68 8.81 1.68
CA PHE A 459 -16.29 9.23 1.54
C PHE A 459 -16.10 10.68 2.02
N CYS A 460 -16.99 11.60 1.64
CA CYS A 460 -16.95 12.98 2.14
C CYS A 460 -17.15 13.07 3.66
N PHE A 461 -18.06 12.28 4.23
CA PHE A 461 -18.22 12.19 5.69
C PHE A 461 -17.00 11.58 6.39
N GLY A 462 -16.35 10.61 5.78
CA GLY A 462 -15.08 10.07 6.26
C GLY A 462 -13.96 11.12 6.26
N ILE A 463 -13.85 11.93 5.19
CA ILE A 463 -12.90 13.07 5.16
C ILE A 463 -13.24 14.06 6.29
N PHE A 464 -14.51 14.36 6.50
CA PHE A 464 -14.91 15.23 7.62
C PHE A 464 -14.46 14.64 8.97
N GLY A 465 -14.64 13.32 9.18
CA GLY A 465 -14.16 12.63 10.38
C GLY A 465 -12.64 12.73 10.54
N ALA A 466 -11.88 12.50 9.46
CA ALA A 466 -10.43 12.67 9.45
C ALA A 466 -10.01 14.08 9.85
N VAL A 467 -10.60 15.10 9.22
CA VAL A 467 -10.30 16.53 9.52
C VAL A 467 -10.61 16.89 10.97
N MET A 468 -11.65 16.32 11.55
CA MET A 468 -12.00 16.56 12.96
C MET A 468 -10.95 15.96 13.92
N GLY A 469 -10.34 14.83 13.57
CA GLY A 469 -9.44 14.08 14.44
C GLY A 469 -7.95 14.21 14.12
N MET A 470 -7.57 14.73 12.95
CA MET A 470 -6.19 14.79 12.50
C MET A 470 -5.30 15.70 13.35
N SER A 471 -4.03 15.34 13.46
CA SER A 471 -2.97 16.17 14.04
C SER A 471 -1.79 16.20 13.08
N GLN A 472 -1.79 17.18 12.18
CA GLN A 472 -0.77 17.40 11.15
C GLN A 472 0.06 18.64 11.51
N ALA A 473 1.28 18.73 10.98
CA ALA A 473 2.13 19.89 11.18
C ALA A 473 1.48 21.22 10.73
N TRP A 474 0.59 21.16 9.73
CA TRP A 474 -0.07 22.32 9.13
C TRP A 474 -1.50 22.55 9.63
N PHE A 475 -2.15 21.56 10.27
CA PHE A 475 -3.51 21.69 10.79
C PHE A 475 -3.80 20.64 11.88
N ILE A 476 -4.38 21.07 12.98
CA ILE A 476 -4.84 20.19 14.06
C ILE A 476 -6.37 20.32 14.17
N GLY A 477 -7.06 19.21 14.00
CA GLY A 477 -8.51 19.11 14.07
C GLY A 477 -9.05 19.41 15.47
N PRO A 478 -10.32 19.87 15.59
CA PRO A 478 -10.87 20.28 16.88
C PRO A 478 -10.98 19.14 17.90
N ILE A 479 -11.08 17.88 17.49
CA ILE A 479 -11.03 16.71 18.38
C ILE A 479 -9.57 16.39 18.71
N GLY A 480 -8.70 16.30 17.69
CA GLY A 480 -7.26 16.03 17.88
C GLY A 480 -6.61 17.02 18.84
N LYS A 481 -6.97 18.30 18.75
CA LYS A 481 -6.47 19.36 19.65
C LYS A 481 -6.84 19.17 21.14
N ARG A 482 -7.85 18.37 21.44
CA ARG A 482 -8.27 18.08 22.82
C ARG A 482 -7.60 16.84 23.41
N ILE A 483 -6.79 16.16 22.60
CA ILE A 483 -6.08 14.94 22.98
C ILE A 483 -4.60 15.27 23.04
N GLY A 484 -3.94 14.87 24.10
CA GLY A 484 -2.50 15.03 24.22
C GLY A 484 -2.03 16.42 24.63
N ASP A 485 -0.92 16.85 24.07
CA ASP A 485 -0.32 18.17 24.30
C ASP A 485 -1.16 19.27 23.63
N PRO A 486 -1.45 20.39 24.33
CA PRO A 486 -2.26 21.47 23.76
C PRO A 486 -1.70 22.10 22.48
N LYS A 487 -0.38 22.00 22.26
CA LYS A 487 0.29 22.56 21.08
C LYS A 487 0.29 21.61 19.88
N TYR A 488 0.48 20.31 20.16
CA TYR A 488 0.65 19.31 19.10
C TYR A 488 -0.60 18.43 18.94
N GLY A 489 -1.43 18.29 19.98
CA GLY A 489 -2.61 17.44 19.92
C GLY A 489 -2.27 15.95 19.92
N GLY A 490 -3.25 15.13 19.52
CA GLY A 490 -3.11 13.71 19.26
C GLY A 490 -3.94 13.31 18.05
N ASP A 491 -3.40 12.49 17.17
CA ASP A 491 -4.08 12.08 15.94
C ASP A 491 -5.03 10.89 16.18
N VAL A 492 -6.30 11.12 15.92
CA VAL A 492 -7.38 10.11 15.88
C VAL A 492 -8.12 10.19 14.54
N GLY A 493 -7.42 10.64 13.50
CA GLY A 493 -8.00 10.92 12.21
C GLY A 493 -8.45 9.65 11.48
N PHE A 494 -7.67 8.56 11.53
CA PHE A 494 -8.05 7.32 10.83
C PHE A 494 -9.22 6.61 11.52
N GLU A 495 -9.31 6.61 12.84
CA GLU A 495 -10.42 6.02 13.59
C GLU A 495 -11.74 6.75 13.29
N LEU A 496 -11.71 8.08 13.31
CA LEU A 496 -12.89 8.88 12.98
C LEU A 496 -13.23 8.76 11.49
N ALA A 497 -12.25 8.72 10.61
CA ALA A 497 -12.45 8.49 9.18
C ALA A 497 -13.18 7.16 8.92
N PHE A 498 -12.74 6.09 9.54
CA PHE A 498 -13.39 4.78 9.47
C PHE A 498 -14.82 4.83 10.03
N ALA A 499 -14.99 5.33 11.25
CA ALA A 499 -16.28 5.35 11.92
C ALA A 499 -17.31 6.19 11.16
N PHE A 500 -16.94 7.40 10.76
CA PHE A 500 -17.83 8.31 10.03
C PHE A 500 -18.20 7.75 8.65
N SER A 501 -17.24 7.18 7.92
CA SER A 501 -17.51 6.58 6.62
C SER A 501 -18.38 5.33 6.73
N ALA A 502 -18.13 4.44 7.68
CA ALA A 502 -18.89 3.21 7.86
C ALA A 502 -20.35 3.50 8.26
N VAL A 503 -20.56 4.38 9.26
CA VAL A 503 -21.90 4.74 9.74
C VAL A 503 -22.69 5.49 8.67
N SER A 504 -22.11 6.52 8.05
CA SER A 504 -22.79 7.29 7.01
C SER A 504 -23.08 6.42 5.78
N PHE A 505 -22.15 5.52 5.40
CA PHE A 505 -22.38 4.58 4.31
C PHE A 505 -23.57 3.65 4.61
N ALA A 506 -23.67 3.10 5.81
CA ALA A 506 -24.80 2.26 6.19
C ALA A 506 -26.14 2.96 6.01
N VAL A 507 -26.23 4.25 6.37
CA VAL A 507 -27.43 5.07 6.19
C VAL A 507 -27.70 5.35 4.70
N PHE A 508 -26.73 5.97 4.01
CA PHE A 508 -26.91 6.37 2.61
C PHE A 508 -27.10 5.18 1.67
N ARG A 509 -26.44 4.07 1.93
CA ARG A 509 -26.57 2.84 1.12
C ARG A 509 -27.95 2.21 1.29
N SER A 510 -28.53 2.28 2.46
CA SER A 510 -29.91 1.83 2.70
C SER A 510 -30.90 2.64 1.88
N LEU A 511 -30.71 3.96 1.81
CA LEU A 511 -31.53 4.86 0.99
C LEU A 511 -31.32 4.61 -0.51
N GLU A 512 -30.06 4.48 -0.95
CA GLU A 512 -29.70 4.21 -2.34
C GLU A 512 -30.32 2.89 -2.84
N LYS A 513 -30.24 1.83 -2.02
CA LYS A 513 -30.88 0.52 -2.36
C LYS A 513 -32.40 0.65 -2.44
N LYS A 514 -33.03 1.43 -1.54
CA LYS A 514 -34.47 1.65 -1.57
C LYS A 514 -34.89 2.43 -2.82
N GLN A 515 -34.06 3.37 -3.29
CA GLN A 515 -34.34 4.21 -4.44
C GLN A 515 -34.08 3.50 -5.79
N PHE A 516 -32.98 2.75 -5.90
CA PHE A 516 -32.49 2.19 -7.17
C PHE A 516 -32.59 0.65 -7.25
N GLY A 517 -32.95 -0.03 -6.19
CA GLY A 517 -33.10 -1.49 -6.13
C GLY A 517 -31.77 -2.27 -6.15
N ARG A 518 -30.61 -1.59 -6.20
CA ARG A 518 -29.30 -2.20 -6.43
C ARG A 518 -28.18 -1.60 -5.58
#